data_8069d49fdd205da325f57b93ee0621d0
#
_entry.id   8069d49fdd205da325f57b93ee0621d0
#
_cell.length_a   1.000
_cell.length_b   1.000
_cell.length_c   1.000
_cell.angle_alpha   90.00
_cell.angle_beta   90.00
_cell.angle_gamma   90.00
#
_symmetry.space_group_name_H-M   'P 1'
#
loop_
_entity.id
_entity.type
_entity.pdbx_description
1 polymer ?
#
loop_
_entity_poly.entity_id
_entity_poly.type
_entity_poly.pdbx_seq_one_letter_code
_entity_poly.pdbx_strand_id
1 'polypeptide(L)'
;VICVGSVAKDVFFPTSEGVFLDTPEDVTAQRKVAFEVGAKYQIEDRFEALGGVAANTSVGLARLGISVSCYGGTGSDDTAKWIRREFDREGVDVKLLEEYPGVKSDLSAILVFTGDGERTIFYNRDSAERLRVDASKFPGASWMMMSALNGAWEENMQQAILGAKNAGAKLAVNPGQ
;
A
#
# COMPACT_ATOMS: atom_id res chain seq x y z
N VAL A 1 -14.96 9.87 4.84
CA VAL A 1 -13.51 10.12 4.66
C VAL A 1 -13.06 9.56 3.33
N ILE A 2 -12.13 10.23 2.64
CA ILE A 2 -11.45 9.67 1.46
C ILE A 2 -9.97 9.52 1.77
N CYS A 3 -9.43 8.30 1.62
CA CYS A 3 -8.00 8.02 1.76
C CYS A 3 -7.36 7.93 0.36
N VAL A 4 -6.35 8.75 0.11
CA VAL A 4 -5.66 8.86 -1.20
C VAL A 4 -4.24 8.33 -1.08
N GLY A 5 -3.82 7.44 -1.97
CA GLY A 5 -2.46 6.94 -2.03
C GLY A 5 -2.31 5.49 -2.47
N SER A 6 -1.25 4.83 -2.01
CA SER A 6 -0.89 3.48 -2.44
C SER A 6 -1.86 2.41 -1.93
N VAL A 7 -2.11 1.44 -2.81
CA VAL A 7 -2.89 0.22 -2.57
C VAL A 7 -2.11 -0.95 -3.13
N ALA A 8 -1.91 -1.99 -2.34
CA ALA A 8 -1.15 -3.17 -2.73
C ALA A 8 -1.74 -4.45 -2.12
N LYS A 9 -1.27 -5.59 -2.59
CA LYS A 9 -1.41 -6.87 -1.91
C LYS A 9 -0.09 -7.20 -1.23
N ASP A 10 -0.09 -7.35 0.08
CA ASP A 10 1.06 -7.82 0.85
C ASP A 10 0.95 -9.34 1.07
N VAL A 11 2.01 -10.07 0.74
CA VAL A 11 2.13 -11.51 0.97
C VAL A 11 3.28 -11.76 1.93
N PHE A 12 2.96 -12.24 3.10
CA PHE A 12 3.91 -12.51 4.18
C PHE A 12 4.36 -13.96 4.15
N PHE A 13 5.65 -14.16 4.26
CA PHE A 13 6.32 -15.44 4.32
C PHE A 13 7.15 -15.53 5.60
N PRO A 14 6.59 -16.06 6.70
CA PRO A 14 7.36 -16.35 7.90
C PRO A 14 8.47 -17.36 7.59
N THR A 15 9.67 -17.08 8.04
CA THR A 15 10.82 -17.95 7.80
C THR A 15 11.82 -17.88 8.95
N SER A 16 12.45 -19.02 9.24
CA SER A 16 13.64 -19.11 10.10
C SER A 16 14.94 -19.19 9.29
N GLU A 17 14.82 -19.20 7.96
CA GLU A 17 15.92 -19.38 7.03
C GLU A 17 16.68 -18.08 6.79
N GLY A 18 17.94 -18.23 6.34
CA GLY A 18 18.85 -17.13 6.09
C GLY A 18 19.88 -16.94 7.18
N VAL A 19 21.01 -16.37 6.83
CA VAL A 19 22.12 -16.05 7.74
C VAL A 19 22.17 -14.55 7.95
N PHE A 20 22.06 -14.11 9.20
CA PHE A 20 22.22 -12.70 9.53
C PHE A 20 23.71 -12.33 9.59
N LEU A 21 24.04 -11.22 8.98
CA LEU A 21 25.37 -10.64 8.94
C LEU A 21 25.32 -9.25 9.57
N ASP A 22 26.09 -9.05 10.61
CA ASP A 22 26.28 -7.73 11.21
C ASP A 22 27.31 -6.95 10.39
N THR A 23 26.93 -5.76 9.96
CA THR A 23 27.74 -4.82 9.17
C THR A 23 27.74 -3.45 9.83
N PRO A 24 28.31 -3.31 11.04
CA PRO A 24 28.23 -2.08 11.85
C PRO A 24 28.88 -0.87 11.18
N GLU A 25 29.77 -1.08 10.23
CA GLU A 25 30.43 -0.05 9.42
C GLU A 25 29.49 0.53 8.34
N ASP A 26 28.43 -0.17 7.98
CA ASP A 26 27.44 0.32 7.03
C ASP A 26 26.31 1.07 7.78
N VAL A 27 26.40 2.38 7.80
CA VAL A 27 25.47 3.25 8.55
C VAL A 27 24.02 3.11 8.08
N THR A 28 23.81 2.68 6.84
CA THR A 28 22.49 2.55 6.23
C THR A 28 21.90 1.15 6.33
N ALA A 29 22.74 0.14 6.54
CA ALA A 29 22.34 -1.27 6.60
C ALA A 29 23.23 -2.06 7.57
N GLN A 30 23.11 -1.77 8.86
CA GLN A 30 23.97 -2.36 9.91
C GLN A 30 23.74 -3.86 10.11
N ARG A 31 22.62 -4.41 9.61
CA ARG A 31 22.30 -5.83 9.63
C ARG A 31 21.74 -6.26 8.29
N LYS A 32 22.23 -7.35 7.75
CA LYS A 32 21.84 -7.92 6.46
C LYS A 32 21.44 -9.38 6.64
N VAL A 33 20.64 -9.88 5.71
CA VAL A 33 20.35 -11.32 5.61
C VAL A 33 20.90 -11.86 4.31
N ALA A 34 21.53 -13.01 4.35
CA ALA A 34 22.04 -13.73 3.20
C ALA A 34 21.35 -15.08 3.04
N PHE A 35 21.11 -15.44 1.78
CA PHE A 35 20.59 -16.74 1.37
C PHE A 35 21.60 -17.42 0.45
N GLU A 36 21.64 -18.75 0.47
CA GLU A 36 22.48 -19.52 -0.42
C GLU A 36 21.98 -19.42 -1.88
N VAL A 37 22.89 -19.18 -2.82
CA VAL A 37 22.55 -19.09 -4.25
C VAL A 37 22.14 -20.47 -4.77
N GLY A 38 20.95 -20.55 -5.38
CA GLY A 38 20.40 -21.79 -5.91
C GLY A 38 19.70 -22.69 -4.87
N ALA A 39 19.70 -22.33 -3.61
CA ALA A 39 18.97 -23.05 -2.58
C ALA A 39 17.45 -22.97 -2.78
N LYS A 40 16.74 -23.92 -2.18
CA LYS A 40 15.27 -23.95 -2.09
C LYS A 40 14.89 -23.99 -0.64
N TYR A 41 14.16 -22.97 -0.20
CA TYR A 41 13.65 -22.90 1.17
C TYR A 41 12.16 -23.22 1.18
N GLN A 42 11.74 -24.05 2.13
CA GLN A 42 10.34 -24.41 2.28
C GLN A 42 9.63 -23.28 3.03
N ILE A 43 8.49 -22.85 2.50
CA ILE A 43 7.57 -21.93 3.17
C ILE A 43 6.55 -22.77 3.92
N GLU A 44 6.52 -22.65 5.25
CA GLU A 44 5.59 -23.40 6.10
C GLU A 44 4.21 -22.76 6.15
N ASP A 45 4.15 -21.44 6.05
CA ASP A 45 2.89 -20.69 6.09
C ASP A 45 2.95 -19.44 5.18
N ARG A 46 1.78 -18.93 4.83
CA ARG A 46 1.62 -17.74 4.01
C ARG A 46 0.40 -16.95 4.44
N PHE A 47 0.60 -15.67 4.70
CA PHE A 47 -0.49 -14.74 5.01
C PHE A 47 -0.61 -13.69 3.90
N GLU A 48 -1.85 -13.30 3.61
CA GLU A 48 -2.14 -12.26 2.63
C GLU A 48 -2.96 -11.15 3.29
N ALA A 49 -2.59 -9.90 3.05
CA ALA A 49 -3.31 -8.74 3.58
C ALA A 49 -3.33 -7.60 2.56
N LEU A 50 -4.29 -6.68 2.74
CA LEU A 50 -4.22 -5.40 2.06
C LEU A 50 -2.98 -4.65 2.55
N GLY A 51 -2.23 -4.07 1.61
CA GLY A 51 -1.06 -3.25 1.83
C GLY A 51 -1.21 -1.89 1.17
N GLY A 52 -0.22 -1.04 1.41
CA GLY A 52 -0.24 0.35 0.99
C GLY A 52 -0.90 1.26 2.03
N VAL A 53 -0.36 2.48 2.17
CA VAL A 53 -0.74 3.38 3.27
C VAL A 53 -2.21 3.81 3.17
N ALA A 54 -2.72 4.10 1.96
CA ALA A 54 -4.12 4.45 1.79
C ALA A 54 -5.05 3.28 2.11
N ALA A 55 -4.69 2.06 1.69
CA ALA A 55 -5.47 0.87 1.98
C ALA A 55 -5.51 0.59 3.49
N ASN A 56 -4.36 0.58 4.16
CA ASN A 56 -4.26 0.33 5.60
C ASN A 56 -5.07 1.37 6.41
N THR A 57 -4.98 2.64 6.03
CA THR A 57 -5.75 3.71 6.69
C THR A 57 -7.25 3.54 6.44
N SER A 58 -7.66 3.20 5.21
CA SER A 58 -9.07 2.97 4.88
C SER A 58 -9.66 1.82 5.70
N VAL A 59 -8.97 0.69 5.77
CA VAL A 59 -9.39 -0.47 6.57
C VAL A 59 -9.48 -0.11 8.06
N GLY A 60 -8.46 0.59 8.58
CA GLY A 60 -8.46 1.02 9.98
C GLY A 60 -9.65 1.92 10.31
N LEU A 61 -9.97 2.88 9.45
CA LEU A 61 -11.12 3.77 9.62
C LEU A 61 -12.45 3.04 9.50
N ALA A 62 -12.58 2.12 8.53
CA ALA A 62 -13.79 1.31 8.36
C ALA A 62 -14.06 0.44 9.61
N ARG A 63 -13.03 -0.21 10.17
CA ARG A 63 -13.13 -1.00 11.41
C ARG A 63 -13.51 -0.16 12.63
N LEU A 64 -13.23 1.15 12.62
CA LEU A 64 -13.70 2.11 13.62
C LEU A 64 -15.12 2.61 13.35
N GLY A 65 -15.84 2.06 12.36
CA GLY A 65 -17.20 2.46 12.00
C GLY A 65 -17.30 3.75 11.19
N ILE A 66 -16.20 4.24 10.63
CA ILE A 66 -16.16 5.47 9.82
C ILE A 66 -16.44 5.11 8.36
N SER A 67 -17.40 5.81 7.73
CA SER A 67 -17.64 5.70 6.30
C SER A 67 -16.42 6.21 5.53
N VAL A 68 -15.80 5.34 4.73
CA VAL A 68 -14.54 5.62 4.05
C VAL A 68 -14.52 5.07 2.63
N SER A 69 -13.94 5.85 1.71
CA SER A 69 -13.61 5.44 0.34
C SER A 69 -12.10 5.44 0.17
N CYS A 70 -11.56 4.50 -0.59
CA CYS A 70 -10.15 4.47 -0.96
C CYS A 70 -9.96 4.98 -2.39
N TYR A 71 -9.09 5.96 -2.58
CA TYR A 71 -8.68 6.48 -3.88
C TYR A 71 -7.22 6.09 -4.15
N GLY A 72 -7.04 5.10 -4.96
CA GLY A 72 -5.73 4.53 -5.31
C GLY A 72 -5.77 3.89 -6.69
N GLY A 73 -4.68 3.25 -7.09
CA GLY A 73 -4.57 2.58 -8.38
C GLY A 73 -4.36 1.07 -8.23
N THR A 74 -4.96 0.31 -9.14
CA THR A 74 -4.70 -1.11 -9.33
C THR A 74 -4.47 -1.40 -10.82
N GLY A 75 -3.87 -2.53 -11.13
CA GLY A 75 -3.92 -3.09 -12.49
C GLY A 75 -5.29 -3.70 -12.80
N SER A 76 -5.37 -4.46 -13.93
CA SER A 76 -6.55 -5.22 -14.35
C SER A 76 -6.32 -6.73 -14.22
N ASP A 77 -5.63 -7.16 -13.18
CA ASP A 77 -5.22 -8.53 -12.92
C ASP A 77 -5.99 -9.20 -11.77
N ASP A 78 -5.64 -10.44 -11.45
CA ASP A 78 -6.28 -11.17 -10.35
C ASP A 78 -5.95 -10.56 -8.97
N THR A 79 -4.82 -9.89 -8.85
CA THR A 79 -4.46 -9.11 -7.65
C THR A 79 -5.44 -7.95 -7.45
N ALA A 80 -5.81 -7.22 -8.52
CA ALA A 80 -6.84 -6.16 -8.44
C ALA A 80 -8.20 -6.70 -7.97
N LYS A 81 -8.63 -7.85 -8.51
CA LYS A 81 -9.89 -8.50 -8.09
C LYS A 81 -9.84 -8.91 -6.62
N TRP A 82 -8.69 -9.43 -6.18
CA TRP A 82 -8.47 -9.80 -4.78
C TRP A 82 -8.54 -8.55 -3.86
N ILE A 83 -7.84 -7.46 -4.22
CA ILE A 83 -7.85 -6.19 -3.47
C ILE A 83 -9.28 -5.66 -3.31
N ARG A 84 -10.07 -5.60 -4.41
CA ARG A 84 -11.46 -5.12 -4.36
C ARG A 84 -12.33 -5.97 -3.45
N ARG A 85 -12.19 -7.29 -3.49
CA ARG A 85 -12.92 -8.21 -2.62
C ARG A 85 -12.56 -8.03 -1.15
N GLU A 86 -11.28 -7.82 -0.83
CA GLU A 86 -10.87 -7.59 0.55
C GLU A 86 -11.37 -6.24 1.07
N PHE A 87 -11.34 -5.19 0.25
CA PHE A 87 -11.97 -3.91 0.62
C PHE A 87 -13.47 -4.03 0.89
N ASP A 88 -14.19 -4.79 0.06
CA ASP A 88 -15.61 -5.05 0.26
C ASP A 88 -15.89 -5.75 1.60
N ARG A 89 -15.08 -6.74 1.96
CA ARG A 89 -15.14 -7.43 3.26
C ARG A 89 -14.91 -6.50 4.44
N GLU A 90 -14.03 -5.52 4.28
CA GLU A 90 -13.71 -4.53 5.31
C GLU A 90 -14.66 -3.33 5.31
N GLY A 91 -15.64 -3.28 4.39
CA GLY A 91 -16.60 -2.19 4.30
C GLY A 91 -16.06 -0.88 3.75
N VAL A 92 -14.98 -0.93 2.97
CA VAL A 92 -14.38 0.23 2.30
C VAL A 92 -15.00 0.43 0.93
N ASP A 93 -15.48 1.64 0.62
CA ASP A 93 -16.00 1.98 -0.71
C ASP A 93 -14.85 2.08 -1.74
N VAL A 94 -14.96 1.30 -2.82
CA VAL A 94 -13.95 1.17 -3.88
C VAL A 94 -14.30 1.91 -5.18
N LYS A 95 -15.33 2.77 -5.18
CA LYS A 95 -15.76 3.50 -6.39
C LYS A 95 -14.68 4.44 -6.94
N LEU A 96 -13.78 4.90 -6.08
CA LEU A 96 -12.65 5.75 -6.43
C LEU A 96 -11.36 4.99 -6.73
N LEU A 97 -11.40 3.65 -6.68
CA LEU A 97 -10.23 2.83 -7.00
C LEU A 97 -10.08 2.71 -8.52
N GLU A 98 -9.04 3.36 -9.05
CA GLU A 98 -8.71 3.40 -10.46
C GLU A 98 -8.17 2.04 -10.94
N GLU A 99 -8.52 1.66 -12.16
CA GLU A 99 -8.01 0.44 -12.80
C GLU A 99 -7.25 0.79 -14.08
N TYR A 100 -6.01 0.32 -14.20
CA TYR A 100 -5.12 0.59 -15.32
C TYR A 100 -4.91 -0.66 -16.17
N PRO A 101 -5.54 -0.78 -17.35
CA PRO A 101 -5.36 -1.92 -18.24
C PRO A 101 -3.89 -2.10 -18.66
N GLY A 102 -3.41 -3.34 -18.66
CA GLY A 102 -2.05 -3.69 -19.04
C GLY A 102 -0.97 -3.34 -18.00
N VAL A 103 -1.36 -2.84 -16.85
CA VAL A 103 -0.48 -2.59 -15.68
C VAL A 103 -0.67 -3.70 -14.67
N LYS A 104 0.37 -4.06 -13.93
CA LYS A 104 0.28 -4.98 -12.80
C LYS A 104 -0.16 -4.21 -11.55
N SER A 105 -1.01 -4.84 -10.76
CA SER A 105 -1.30 -4.34 -9.42
C SER A 105 -0.07 -4.41 -8.53
N ASP A 106 0.04 -3.49 -7.60
CA ASP A 106 1.14 -3.48 -6.64
C ASP A 106 1.07 -4.70 -5.72
N LEU A 107 2.22 -5.31 -5.52
CA LEU A 107 2.39 -6.48 -4.67
C LEU A 107 3.69 -6.36 -3.88
N SER A 108 3.66 -6.78 -2.63
CA SER A 108 4.85 -6.95 -1.81
C SER A 108 5.00 -8.42 -1.40
N ALA A 109 6.20 -8.97 -1.56
CA ALA A 109 6.62 -10.21 -0.93
C ALA A 109 7.45 -9.86 0.30
N ILE A 110 6.96 -10.26 1.47
CA ILE A 110 7.51 -9.85 2.76
C ILE A 110 8.03 -11.09 3.48
N LEU A 111 9.35 -11.22 3.54
CA LEU A 111 9.99 -12.22 4.39
C LEU A 111 9.98 -11.70 5.83
N VAL A 112 9.38 -12.47 6.73
CA VAL A 112 9.33 -12.15 8.17
C VAL A 112 10.18 -13.17 8.91
N PHE A 113 11.25 -12.70 9.55
CA PHE A 113 12.17 -13.58 10.29
C PHE A 113 11.59 -13.88 11.67
N THR A 114 11.27 -15.17 11.91
CA THR A 114 10.53 -15.58 13.10
C THR A 114 11.32 -15.43 14.41
N GLY A 115 12.66 -15.30 14.33
CA GLY A 115 13.52 -15.18 15.50
C GLY A 115 13.42 -13.82 16.20
N ASP A 116 13.20 -12.73 15.46
CA ASP A 116 13.18 -11.36 16.00
C ASP A 116 12.04 -10.49 15.45
N GLY A 117 11.26 -11.01 14.49
CA GLY A 117 10.15 -10.29 13.87
C GLY A 117 10.57 -9.25 12.83
N GLU A 118 11.87 -9.16 12.51
CA GLU A 118 12.37 -8.28 11.45
C GLU A 118 11.92 -8.78 10.07
N ARG A 119 11.94 -7.89 9.08
CA ARG A 119 11.43 -8.20 7.76
C ARG A 119 12.26 -7.61 6.64
N THR A 120 12.24 -8.29 5.50
CA THR A 120 12.71 -7.77 4.21
C THR A 120 11.56 -7.76 3.22
N ILE A 121 11.37 -6.65 2.51
CA ILE A 121 10.24 -6.44 1.60
C ILE A 121 10.75 -6.31 0.17
N PHE A 122 10.24 -7.16 -0.71
CA PHE A 122 10.37 -7.03 -2.15
C PHE A 122 9.04 -6.53 -2.71
N TYR A 123 9.06 -5.45 -3.50
CA TYR A 123 7.82 -4.85 -3.97
C TYR A 123 7.92 -4.31 -5.40
N ASN A 124 6.76 -4.20 -6.05
CA ASN A 124 6.58 -3.35 -7.22
C ASN A 124 5.58 -2.23 -6.94
N ARG A 125 5.62 -1.17 -7.76
CA ARG A 125 4.74 0.01 -7.62
C ARG A 125 4.16 0.45 -8.98
N ASP A 126 3.91 -0.52 -9.87
CA ASP A 126 3.48 -0.24 -11.24
C ASP A 126 2.15 0.52 -11.31
N SER A 127 1.17 0.12 -10.49
CA SER A 127 -0.14 0.78 -10.48
C SER A 127 -0.14 2.08 -9.67
N ALA A 128 0.59 2.16 -8.57
CA ALA A 128 0.71 3.38 -7.78
C ALA A 128 1.39 4.52 -8.55
N GLU A 129 2.36 4.21 -9.42
CA GLU A 129 3.03 5.19 -10.29
C GLU A 129 2.11 5.74 -11.37
N ARG A 130 1.06 5.00 -11.75
CA ARG A 130 0.07 5.42 -12.74
C ARG A 130 -1.02 6.29 -12.17
N LEU A 131 -1.16 6.36 -10.85
CA LEU A 131 -2.21 7.14 -10.21
C LEU A 131 -2.19 8.59 -10.72
N ARG A 132 -3.38 9.06 -11.10
CA ARG A 132 -3.64 10.46 -11.45
C ARG A 132 -4.86 10.91 -10.66
N VAL A 133 -4.60 11.71 -9.65
CA VAL A 133 -5.65 12.26 -8.80
C VAL A 133 -6.44 13.32 -9.55
N ASP A 134 -7.75 13.22 -9.50
CA ASP A 134 -8.68 14.17 -10.10
C ASP A 134 -9.46 14.88 -8.99
N ALA A 135 -9.25 16.18 -8.86
CA ALA A 135 -9.89 17.02 -7.84
C ALA A 135 -11.42 17.01 -7.88
N SER A 136 -12.03 16.66 -9.03
CA SER A 136 -13.48 16.60 -9.17
C SER A 136 -14.11 15.36 -8.49
N LYS A 137 -13.32 14.37 -8.11
CA LYS A 137 -13.79 13.09 -7.54
C LYS A 137 -13.98 13.10 -6.01
N PHE A 138 -13.93 14.26 -5.36
CA PHE A 138 -14.03 14.38 -3.91
C PHE A 138 -15.35 14.99 -3.37
N PRO A 139 -16.47 15.07 -4.10
CA PRO A 139 -17.66 15.74 -3.59
C PRO A 139 -18.18 15.02 -2.34
N GLY A 140 -18.60 15.81 -1.35
CA GLY A 140 -19.17 15.31 -0.11
C GLY A 140 -18.17 14.76 0.91
N ALA A 141 -16.89 14.80 0.63
CA ALA A 141 -15.88 14.44 1.63
C ALA A 141 -15.83 15.48 2.75
N SER A 142 -15.90 15.05 4.00
CA SER A 142 -15.66 15.93 5.18
C SER A 142 -14.20 15.89 5.63
N TRP A 143 -13.49 14.82 5.33
CA TRP A 143 -12.07 14.64 5.56
C TRP A 143 -11.42 13.94 4.38
N MET A 144 -10.19 14.34 4.10
CA MET A 144 -9.29 13.63 3.19
C MET A 144 -8.02 13.26 3.96
N MET A 145 -7.63 12.00 3.86
CA MET A 145 -6.32 11.52 4.33
C MET A 145 -5.46 11.25 3.11
N MET A 146 -4.39 12.02 2.94
CA MET A 146 -3.42 11.83 1.88
C MET A 146 -2.18 11.13 2.45
N SER A 147 -1.80 10.01 1.84
CA SER A 147 -0.60 9.27 2.16
C SER A 147 0.49 9.49 1.13
N ALA A 148 1.62 8.76 1.25
CA ALA A 148 2.68 8.78 0.26
C ALA A 148 2.12 8.52 -1.16
N LEU A 149 2.48 9.38 -2.09
CA LEU A 149 2.11 9.33 -3.50
C LEU A 149 3.34 8.95 -4.33
N ASN A 150 3.14 8.11 -5.34
CA ASN A 150 4.17 7.69 -6.28
C ASN A 150 4.01 8.39 -7.64
N GLY A 151 4.97 8.20 -8.55
CA GLY A 151 4.93 8.74 -9.90
C GLY A 151 4.83 10.27 -9.93
N ALA A 152 3.78 10.82 -10.52
CA ALA A 152 3.52 12.26 -10.57
C ALA A 152 3.03 12.81 -9.22
N TRP A 153 3.79 12.58 -8.16
CA TRP A 153 3.37 12.85 -6.79
C TRP A 153 3.04 14.33 -6.52
N GLU A 154 3.78 15.26 -7.12
CA GLU A 154 3.53 16.71 -6.96
C GLU A 154 2.18 17.12 -7.54
N GLU A 155 1.88 16.67 -8.77
CA GLU A 155 0.59 16.94 -9.43
C GLU A 155 -0.55 16.28 -8.65
N ASN A 156 -0.37 15.03 -8.23
CA ASN A 156 -1.34 14.29 -7.43
C ASN A 156 -1.63 14.98 -6.09
N MET A 157 -0.59 15.52 -5.44
CA MET A 157 -0.75 16.28 -4.20
C MET A 157 -1.53 17.58 -4.43
N GLN A 158 -1.19 18.33 -5.50
CA GLN A 158 -1.91 19.56 -5.85
C GLN A 158 -3.39 19.28 -6.14
N GLN A 159 -3.70 18.22 -6.89
CA GLN A 159 -5.07 17.83 -7.20
C GLN A 159 -5.82 17.36 -5.94
N ALA A 160 -5.19 16.63 -5.04
CA ALA A 160 -5.79 16.22 -3.78
C ALA A 160 -6.10 17.43 -2.88
N ILE A 161 -5.18 18.38 -2.76
CA ILE A 161 -5.39 19.63 -2.01
C ILE A 161 -6.54 20.46 -2.62
N LEU A 162 -6.56 20.59 -3.95
CA LEU A 162 -7.62 21.28 -4.66
C LEU A 162 -8.98 20.61 -4.43
N GLY A 163 -9.03 19.28 -4.53
CA GLY A 163 -10.23 18.49 -4.29
C GLY A 163 -10.75 18.64 -2.87
N ALA A 164 -9.86 18.59 -1.86
CA ALA A 164 -10.22 18.82 -0.47
C ALA A 164 -10.81 20.24 -0.27
N LYS A 165 -10.17 21.26 -0.86
CA LYS A 165 -10.64 22.65 -0.79
C LYS A 165 -12.03 22.80 -1.43
N ASN A 166 -12.23 22.23 -2.61
CA ASN A 166 -13.50 22.30 -3.34
C ASN A 166 -14.65 21.59 -2.58
N ALA A 167 -14.33 20.49 -1.88
CA ALA A 167 -15.28 19.76 -1.05
C ALA A 167 -15.52 20.39 0.33
N GLY A 168 -14.75 21.41 0.72
CA GLY A 168 -14.74 21.93 2.09
C GLY A 168 -14.22 20.93 3.12
N ALA A 169 -13.45 19.95 2.67
CA ALA A 169 -12.91 18.88 3.52
C ALA A 169 -11.67 19.33 4.31
N LYS A 170 -11.51 18.78 5.50
CA LYS A 170 -10.24 18.89 6.24
C LYS A 170 -9.22 17.90 5.64
N LEU A 171 -7.96 18.30 5.60
CA LEU A 171 -6.87 17.52 5.04
C LEU A 171 -5.93 17.06 6.16
N ALA A 172 -5.71 15.75 6.23
CA ALA A 172 -4.65 15.12 7.00
C ALA A 172 -3.61 14.53 6.03
N VAL A 173 -2.33 14.67 6.34
CA VAL A 173 -1.24 14.21 5.46
C VAL A 173 -0.26 13.35 6.26
N ASN A 174 0.06 12.17 5.70
CA ASN A 174 1.17 11.34 6.11
C ASN A 174 2.07 11.13 4.88
N PRO A 175 3.17 11.88 4.73
CA PRO A 175 4.00 11.80 3.52
C PRO A 175 4.74 10.47 3.36
N GLY A 176 4.74 9.63 4.41
CA GLY A 176 5.52 8.39 4.43
C GLY A 176 7.02 8.65 4.68
N GLN A 177 7.81 7.64 4.38
CA GLN A 177 9.29 7.69 4.41
C GLN A 177 9.83 7.89 3.02
#